data_472890edafff39013ea25f83d120c06e
#
_entry.id   472890edafff39013ea25f83d120c06e
#
_cell.length_a   1.000
_cell.length_b   1.000
_cell.length_c   1.000
_cell.angle_alpha   90.00
_cell.angle_beta   90.00
_cell.angle_gamma   90.00
#
_symmetry.space_group_name_H-M   'P 1'
#
loop_
_entity.id
_entity.type
_entity.pdbx_description
1 polymer ?
#
loop_
_entity_poly.entity_id
_entity_poly.type
_entity_poly.pdbx_seq_one_letter_code
_entity_poly.pdbx_strand_id
1 'polypeptide(L)'
;REQLIENYKISLANLGKAGVKTVCYNFMPVIDWIRTDLYHPWPDGSSSLYFDYARFAYFDLKILTREGAEADYSPEVLAKVEELDKVITEAEKDDLIDSIIVKTQGFVNGNIKEGDLNPVAIFKGLLKQYEGITRDQLRENMAYFLSAVMPVCEEYGVNMCVHPDDPPFQVLGLPRIVT
;
A
#
# COMPACT_ATOMS: atom_id res chain seq x y z
N ARG A 1 12.99 1.06 -15.35
CA ARG A 1 12.02 -0.03 -15.27
C ARG A 1 12.63 -1.35 -15.75
N GLU A 2 13.24 -1.40 -16.93
CA GLU A 2 13.85 -2.61 -17.50
C GLU A 2 14.93 -3.21 -16.60
N GLN A 3 15.85 -2.41 -16.09
CA GLN A 3 16.88 -2.87 -15.16
C GLN A 3 16.31 -3.54 -13.91
N LEU A 4 15.19 -3.04 -13.37
CA LEU A 4 14.55 -3.65 -12.21
C LEU A 4 13.93 -5.02 -12.54
N ILE A 5 13.39 -5.17 -13.74
CA ILE A 5 12.89 -6.46 -14.23
C ILE A 5 14.04 -7.46 -14.39
N GLU A 6 15.17 -7.04 -14.96
CA GLU A 6 16.36 -7.90 -15.08
C GLU A 6 16.91 -8.31 -13.69
N ASN A 7 16.97 -7.41 -12.75
CA ASN A 7 17.34 -7.74 -11.37
C ASN A 7 16.36 -8.75 -10.74
N TYR A 8 15.07 -8.60 -11.01
CA TYR A 8 14.06 -9.52 -10.51
C TYR A 8 14.20 -10.93 -11.12
N LYS A 9 14.47 -11.03 -12.43
CA LYS A 9 14.78 -12.29 -13.11
C LYS A 9 15.97 -13.02 -12.49
N ILE A 10 17.05 -12.27 -12.20
CA ILE A 10 18.24 -12.84 -11.53
C ILE A 10 17.85 -13.39 -10.14
N SER A 11 17.02 -12.65 -9.39
CA SER A 11 16.56 -13.09 -8.08
C SER A 11 15.72 -14.35 -8.17
N LEU A 12 14.78 -14.46 -9.12
CA LEU A 12 13.97 -15.65 -9.36
C LEU A 12 14.83 -16.87 -9.73
N ALA A 13 15.80 -16.70 -10.62
CA ALA A 13 16.73 -17.75 -10.99
C ALA A 13 17.54 -18.26 -9.77
N ASN A 14 18.01 -17.35 -8.91
CA ASN A 14 18.74 -17.70 -7.71
C ASN A 14 17.86 -18.44 -6.69
N LEU A 15 16.62 -18.01 -6.52
CA LEU A 15 15.65 -18.69 -5.65
C LEU A 15 15.33 -20.09 -6.15
N GLY A 16 15.09 -20.25 -7.46
CA GLY A 16 14.87 -21.56 -8.07
C GLY A 16 16.07 -22.51 -7.91
N LYS A 17 17.31 -22.02 -8.14
CA LYS A 17 18.53 -22.78 -7.88
C LYS A 17 18.68 -23.18 -6.41
N ALA A 18 18.21 -22.36 -5.49
CA ALA A 18 18.18 -22.66 -4.06
C ALA A 18 17.05 -23.61 -3.64
N GLY A 19 16.20 -24.05 -4.60
CA GLY A 19 15.11 -25.00 -4.36
C GLY A 19 13.79 -24.37 -3.90
N VAL A 20 13.66 -23.04 -3.94
CA VAL A 20 12.39 -22.34 -3.66
C VAL A 20 11.40 -22.64 -4.78
N LYS A 21 10.22 -23.14 -4.43
CA LYS A 21 9.19 -23.56 -5.40
C LYS A 21 8.09 -22.53 -5.61
N THR A 22 7.90 -21.60 -4.69
CA THR A 22 6.84 -20.61 -4.76
C THR A 22 7.33 -19.26 -4.24
N VAL A 23 7.08 -18.20 -5.02
CA VAL A 23 7.36 -16.82 -4.66
C VAL A 23 6.03 -16.07 -4.63
N CYS A 24 5.69 -15.50 -3.48
CA CYS A 24 4.57 -14.59 -3.36
C CYS A 24 5.02 -13.16 -3.66
N TYR A 25 4.23 -12.43 -4.43
CA TYR A 25 4.52 -11.03 -4.77
C TYR A 25 3.28 -10.16 -4.63
N ASN A 26 3.50 -8.88 -4.36
CA ASN A 26 2.48 -7.85 -4.35
C ASN A 26 2.57 -7.01 -5.63
N PHE A 27 1.44 -6.60 -6.18
CA PHE A 27 1.40 -5.69 -7.33
C PHE A 27 0.53 -4.48 -7.00
N MET A 28 0.91 -3.77 -5.96
CA MET A 28 0.20 -2.63 -5.40
C MET A 28 1.03 -1.36 -5.62
N PRO A 29 0.48 -0.33 -6.30
CA PRO A 29 1.22 0.91 -6.52
C PRO A 29 1.36 1.69 -5.21
N VAL A 30 2.58 2.13 -4.86
CA VAL A 30 2.96 2.97 -3.72
C VAL A 30 2.69 2.34 -2.36
N ILE A 31 1.50 1.80 -2.17
CA ILE A 31 1.00 1.29 -0.88
C ILE A 31 0.82 -0.22 -0.98
N ASP A 32 1.37 -0.94 -0.02
CA ASP A 32 1.11 -2.36 0.21
C ASP A 32 -0.17 -2.51 1.05
N TRP A 33 -0.13 -3.26 2.16
CA TRP A 33 -1.25 -3.35 3.09
C TRP A 33 -1.35 -2.10 3.97
N ILE A 34 -2.56 -1.77 4.45
CA ILE A 34 -2.82 -0.56 5.24
C ILE A 34 -3.48 -0.94 6.56
N ARG A 35 -3.01 -0.32 7.66
CA ARG A 35 -3.67 -0.35 8.97
C ARG A 35 -3.67 1.04 9.57
N THR A 36 -4.72 1.36 10.30
CA THR A 36 -4.85 2.60 11.06
C THR A 36 -4.37 2.47 12.50
N ASP A 37 -4.22 1.22 12.97
CA ASP A 37 -3.66 0.88 14.27
C ASP A 37 -3.00 -0.50 14.18
N LEU A 38 -1.76 -0.61 14.66
CA LEU A 38 -0.98 -1.84 14.61
C LEU A 38 -1.13 -2.70 15.88
N TYR A 39 -1.68 -2.14 16.94
CA TYR A 39 -1.78 -2.78 18.26
C TYR A 39 -3.13 -2.50 18.92
N HIS A 40 -4.20 -2.48 18.10
CA HIS A 40 -5.55 -2.19 18.60
C HIS A 40 -5.94 -3.13 19.74
N PRO A 41 -6.22 -2.60 20.94
CA PRO A 41 -6.55 -3.43 22.09
C PRO A 41 -8.00 -3.92 22.04
N TRP A 42 -8.21 -5.17 22.41
CA TRP A 42 -9.54 -5.77 22.54
C TRP A 42 -9.92 -5.98 24.00
N PRO A 43 -11.24 -6.04 24.32
CA PRO A 43 -11.73 -6.22 25.69
C PRO A 43 -11.23 -7.50 26.40
N ASP A 44 -10.82 -8.52 25.64
CA ASP A 44 -10.27 -9.77 26.16
C ASP A 44 -8.78 -9.68 26.52
N GLY A 45 -8.16 -8.50 26.36
CA GLY A 45 -6.75 -8.25 26.61
C GLY A 45 -5.82 -8.60 25.44
N SER A 46 -6.34 -9.09 24.33
CA SER A 46 -5.56 -9.28 23.10
C SER A 46 -5.34 -7.96 22.35
N SER A 47 -4.44 -7.97 21.38
CA SER A 47 -4.29 -6.89 20.41
C SER A 47 -4.19 -7.43 18.99
N SER A 48 -4.61 -6.63 18.02
CA SER A 48 -4.51 -6.99 16.61
C SER A 48 -4.25 -5.79 15.70
N LEU A 49 -3.86 -6.09 14.47
CA LEU A 49 -3.89 -5.12 13.38
C LEU A 49 -5.33 -4.68 13.13
N TYR A 50 -5.56 -3.38 13.01
CA TYR A 50 -6.90 -2.81 12.85
C TYR A 50 -6.95 -1.77 11.75
N PHE A 51 -8.01 -1.83 10.94
CA PHE A 51 -8.31 -0.83 9.91
C PHE A 51 -9.65 -0.17 10.20
N ASP A 52 -9.62 1.11 10.56
CA ASP A 52 -10.80 1.95 10.70
C ASP A 52 -10.95 2.85 9.47
N TYR A 53 -12.04 2.66 8.74
CA TYR A 53 -12.26 3.37 7.49
C TYR A 53 -12.46 4.89 7.69
N ALA A 54 -13.07 5.30 8.80
CA ALA A 54 -13.24 6.72 9.09
C ALA A 54 -11.92 7.40 9.48
N ARG A 55 -11.06 6.73 10.25
CA ARG A 55 -9.70 7.20 10.56
C ARG A 55 -8.83 7.24 9.30
N PHE A 56 -8.96 6.27 8.42
CA PHE A 56 -8.27 6.28 7.13
C PHE A 56 -8.74 7.44 6.24
N ALA A 57 -10.06 7.67 6.15
CA ALA A 57 -10.63 8.82 5.43
C ALA A 57 -10.16 10.16 6.04
N TYR A 58 -10.08 10.24 7.37
CA TYR A 58 -9.51 11.39 8.06
C TYR A 58 -8.06 11.64 7.64
N PHE A 59 -7.25 10.60 7.60
CA PHE A 59 -5.86 10.70 7.14
C PHE A 59 -5.80 11.26 5.70
N ASP A 60 -6.60 10.75 4.79
CA ASP A 60 -6.63 11.20 3.39
C ASP A 60 -7.11 12.66 3.25
N LEU A 61 -8.20 13.01 3.92
CA LEU A 61 -8.87 14.31 3.78
C LEU A 61 -8.19 15.43 4.57
N LYS A 62 -7.76 15.16 5.80
CA LYS A 62 -7.31 16.21 6.74
C LYS A 62 -5.79 16.24 6.92
N ILE A 63 -5.09 15.10 6.84
CA ILE A 63 -3.64 15.03 7.00
C ILE A 63 -2.95 15.09 5.63
N LEU A 64 -3.32 14.17 4.74
CA LEU A 64 -2.77 14.13 3.39
C LEU A 64 -3.31 15.27 2.51
N THR A 65 -4.53 15.71 2.76
CA THR A 65 -5.23 16.77 1.99
C THR A 65 -5.17 16.53 0.47
N ARG A 66 -5.49 15.29 0.07
CA ARG A 66 -5.47 14.90 -1.35
C ARG A 66 -6.58 15.63 -2.10
N GLU A 67 -6.26 16.24 -3.21
CA GLU A 67 -7.23 16.94 -4.05
C GLU A 67 -8.30 15.98 -4.59
N GLY A 68 -9.58 16.35 -4.45
CA GLY A 68 -10.72 15.56 -4.89
C GLY A 68 -11.04 14.33 -4.05
N ALA A 69 -10.36 14.10 -2.92
CA ALA A 69 -10.53 12.92 -2.07
C ALA A 69 -11.98 12.72 -1.58
N GLU A 70 -12.74 13.81 -1.38
CA GLU A 70 -14.12 13.74 -0.89
C GLU A 70 -15.02 12.88 -1.80
N ALA A 71 -14.72 12.85 -3.11
CA ALA A 71 -15.50 12.05 -4.06
C ALA A 71 -15.35 10.52 -3.87
N ASP A 72 -14.31 10.08 -3.15
CA ASP A 72 -14.04 8.67 -2.91
C ASP A 72 -14.79 8.12 -1.67
N TYR A 73 -15.45 8.99 -0.90
CA TYR A 73 -16.06 8.64 0.38
C TYR A 73 -17.58 8.87 0.37
N SER A 74 -18.32 7.98 1.05
CA SER A 74 -19.76 8.17 1.21
C SER A 74 -20.08 9.32 2.19
N PRO A 75 -21.28 9.92 2.09
CA PRO A 75 -21.71 10.97 3.03
C PRO A 75 -21.62 10.55 4.51
N GLU A 76 -21.88 9.27 4.80
CA GLU A 76 -21.80 8.73 6.17
C GLU A 76 -20.34 8.71 6.68
N VAL A 77 -19.38 8.38 5.79
CA VAL A 77 -17.95 8.41 6.13
C VAL A 77 -17.49 9.83 6.33
N LEU A 78 -17.88 10.76 5.44
CA LEU A 78 -17.55 12.18 5.57
C LEU A 78 -18.09 12.77 6.89
N ALA A 79 -19.33 12.43 7.28
CA ALA A 79 -19.88 12.85 8.56
C ALA A 79 -19.06 12.34 9.77
N LYS A 80 -18.59 11.08 9.72
CA LYS A 80 -17.71 10.53 10.77
C LYS A 80 -16.36 11.24 10.81
N VAL A 81 -15.81 11.64 9.67
CA VAL A 81 -14.57 12.41 9.60
C VAL A 81 -14.73 13.77 10.28
N GLU A 82 -15.85 14.48 10.04
CA GLU A 82 -16.13 15.75 10.68
C GLU A 82 -16.34 15.61 12.21
N GLU A 83 -16.93 14.51 12.67
CA GLU A 83 -17.03 14.26 14.12
C GLU A 83 -15.67 13.93 14.73
N LEU A 84 -14.85 13.14 14.02
CA LEU A 84 -13.50 12.80 14.46
C LEU A 84 -12.61 14.06 14.53
N ASP A 85 -12.75 14.98 13.58
CA ASP A 85 -11.96 16.23 13.52
C ASP A 85 -12.13 17.12 14.76
N LYS A 86 -13.28 17.01 15.44
CA LYS A 86 -13.58 17.78 16.66
C LYS A 86 -12.86 17.23 17.90
N VAL A 87 -12.47 15.98 17.90
CA VAL A 87 -11.99 15.28 19.10
C VAL A 87 -10.60 14.66 18.97
N ILE A 88 -10.12 14.46 17.75
CA ILE A 88 -8.81 13.84 17.50
C ILE A 88 -7.68 14.71 18.03
N THR A 89 -6.76 14.10 18.75
CA THR A 89 -5.59 14.77 19.30
C THR A 89 -4.42 14.79 18.30
N GLU A 90 -3.45 15.68 18.50
CA GLU A 90 -2.22 15.69 17.69
C GLU A 90 -1.46 14.37 17.79
N ALA A 91 -1.39 13.76 18.98
CA ALA A 91 -0.77 12.46 19.15
C ALA A 91 -1.44 11.36 18.31
N GLU A 92 -2.78 11.34 18.22
CA GLU A 92 -3.50 10.39 17.37
C GLU A 92 -3.29 10.64 15.87
N LYS A 93 -3.08 11.91 15.47
CA LYS A 93 -2.70 12.23 14.07
C LYS A 93 -1.30 11.72 13.75
N ASP A 94 -0.36 11.90 14.67
CA ASP A 94 1.00 11.38 14.54
C ASP A 94 0.99 9.85 14.48
N ASP A 95 0.18 9.17 15.31
CA ASP A 95 0.01 7.71 15.28
C ASP A 95 -0.58 7.23 13.95
N LEU A 96 -1.51 7.97 13.34
CA LEU A 96 -2.03 7.65 12.00
C LEU A 96 -0.97 7.79 10.91
N ILE A 97 -0.17 8.86 10.94
CA ILE A 97 0.95 9.06 10.02
C ILE A 97 1.95 7.91 10.16
N ASP A 98 2.33 7.60 11.39
CA ASP A 98 3.28 6.56 11.70
C ASP A 98 2.77 5.17 11.25
N SER A 99 1.54 4.84 11.56
CA SER A 99 0.93 3.55 11.18
C SER A 99 0.74 3.42 9.67
N ILE A 100 0.19 4.44 8.99
CA ILE A 100 -0.19 4.35 7.56
C ILE A 100 1.02 4.54 6.65
N ILE A 101 1.97 5.42 7.00
CA ILE A 101 3.09 5.76 6.12
C ILE A 101 4.39 5.11 6.59
N VAL A 102 4.79 5.35 7.85
CA VAL A 102 6.16 5.02 8.29
C VAL A 102 6.32 3.53 8.50
N LYS A 103 5.47 2.93 9.34
CA LYS A 103 5.60 1.52 9.72
C LYS A 103 5.12 0.55 8.65
N THR A 104 4.04 0.87 7.94
CA THR A 104 3.47 -0.04 6.94
C THR A 104 4.08 0.11 5.55
N GLN A 105 4.62 1.29 5.19
CA GLN A 105 5.18 1.54 3.86
C GLN A 105 6.71 1.75 3.85
N GLY A 106 7.30 2.04 4.98
CA GLY A 106 8.74 2.31 5.08
C GLY A 106 9.61 1.16 4.57
N PHE A 107 9.22 -0.09 4.84
CA PHE A 107 9.95 -1.27 4.39
C PHE A 107 9.78 -1.54 2.88
N VAL A 108 8.67 -1.11 2.28
CA VAL A 108 8.39 -1.32 0.84
C VAL A 108 9.16 -0.32 -0.01
N ASN A 109 9.06 0.95 0.34
CA ASN A 109 9.58 2.02 -0.51
C ASN A 109 11.04 2.38 -0.23
N GLY A 110 11.54 2.12 0.97
CA GLY A 110 12.88 2.53 1.40
C GLY A 110 13.12 4.06 1.39
N ASN A 111 12.14 4.83 0.94
CA ASN A 111 12.19 6.28 0.81
C ASN A 111 11.64 7.01 2.04
N ILE A 112 10.89 6.32 2.88
CA ILE A 112 10.32 6.84 4.12
C ILE A 112 10.90 6.04 5.27
N LYS A 113 11.49 6.72 6.25
CA LYS A 113 12.16 6.11 7.40
C LYS A 113 11.66 6.73 8.69
N GLU A 114 11.74 5.97 9.76
CA GLU A 114 11.55 6.50 11.10
C GLU A 114 12.52 7.67 11.34
N GLY A 115 11.99 8.81 11.78
CA GLY A 115 12.76 10.03 11.99
C GLY A 115 12.81 10.99 10.79
N ASP A 116 12.19 10.68 9.66
CA ASP A 116 12.06 11.63 8.55
C ASP A 116 11.25 12.85 8.99
N LEU A 117 11.75 14.05 8.67
CA LEU A 117 11.16 15.31 9.09
C LEU A 117 9.79 15.60 8.43
N ASN A 118 9.50 14.97 7.28
CA ASN A 118 8.23 15.19 6.58
C ASN A 118 7.78 13.97 5.78
N PRO A 119 7.38 12.87 6.44
CA PRO A 119 6.95 11.65 5.77
C PRO A 119 5.71 11.86 4.88
N VAL A 120 4.81 12.77 5.26
CA VAL A 120 3.60 13.10 4.48
C VAL A 120 3.96 13.72 3.14
N ALA A 121 4.92 14.65 3.09
CA ALA A 121 5.35 15.27 1.82
C ALA A 121 6.03 14.26 0.88
N ILE A 122 6.87 13.38 1.42
CA ILE A 122 7.51 12.30 0.66
C ILE A 122 6.43 11.40 0.07
N PHE A 123 5.45 11.00 0.89
CA PHE A 123 4.36 10.13 0.48
C PHE A 123 3.47 10.77 -0.61
N LYS A 124 3.13 12.06 -0.49
CA LYS A 124 2.45 12.82 -1.56
C LYS A 124 3.24 12.77 -2.87
N GLY A 125 4.55 12.92 -2.81
CA GLY A 125 5.41 12.83 -3.99
C GLY A 125 5.36 11.45 -4.66
N LEU A 126 5.25 10.37 -3.88
CA LEU A 126 5.09 9.02 -4.41
C LEU A 126 3.72 8.83 -5.07
N LEU A 127 2.63 9.27 -4.43
CA LEU A 127 1.27 9.20 -4.99
C LEU A 127 1.18 9.93 -6.33
N LYS A 128 1.80 11.09 -6.44
CA LYS A 128 1.82 11.89 -7.68
C LYS A 128 2.42 11.16 -8.88
N GLN A 129 3.34 10.20 -8.67
CA GLN A 129 3.91 9.40 -9.75
C GLN A 129 2.89 8.46 -10.41
N TYR A 130 1.78 8.18 -9.74
CA TYR A 130 0.70 7.31 -10.21
C TYR A 130 -0.58 8.06 -10.56
N GLU A 131 -0.53 9.40 -10.53
CA GLU A 131 -1.66 10.24 -10.94
C GLU A 131 -2.10 9.90 -12.36
N GLY A 132 -3.40 9.67 -12.55
CA GLY A 132 -3.99 9.31 -13.84
C GLY A 132 -3.81 7.86 -14.27
N ILE A 133 -3.12 7.02 -13.49
CA ILE A 133 -3.02 5.58 -13.81
C ILE A 133 -4.37 4.89 -13.53
N THR A 134 -4.99 4.35 -14.57
CA THR A 134 -6.25 3.62 -14.48
C THR A 134 -6.04 2.16 -14.06
N ARG A 135 -7.14 1.48 -13.66
CA ARG A 135 -7.11 0.02 -13.38
C ARG A 135 -6.63 -0.77 -14.60
N ASP A 136 -7.03 -0.40 -15.79
CA ASP A 136 -6.65 -1.12 -17.01
C ASP A 136 -5.17 -0.93 -17.32
N GLN A 137 -4.66 0.29 -17.19
CA GLN A 137 -3.22 0.54 -17.32
C GLN A 137 -2.39 -0.21 -16.28
N LEU A 138 -2.90 -0.34 -15.04
CA LEU A 138 -2.22 -1.13 -14.01
C LEU A 138 -2.23 -2.62 -14.37
N ARG A 139 -3.32 -3.17 -14.92
CA ARG A 139 -3.38 -4.54 -15.45
C ARG A 139 -2.40 -4.76 -16.61
N GLU A 140 -2.31 -3.81 -17.54
CA GLU A 140 -1.33 -3.86 -18.63
C GLU A 140 0.10 -3.86 -18.11
N ASN A 141 0.40 -3.04 -17.09
CA ASN A 141 1.69 -3.02 -16.43
C ASN A 141 2.01 -4.36 -15.74
N MET A 142 1.03 -4.99 -15.09
CA MET A 142 1.17 -6.33 -14.51
C MET A 142 1.43 -7.38 -15.59
N ALA A 143 0.66 -7.35 -16.67
CA ALA A 143 0.86 -8.27 -17.80
C ALA A 143 2.24 -8.12 -18.42
N TYR A 144 2.72 -6.88 -18.60
CA TYR A 144 4.07 -6.62 -19.08
C TYR A 144 5.14 -7.20 -18.15
N PHE A 145 5.01 -6.97 -16.84
CA PHE A 145 5.95 -7.52 -15.84
C PHE A 145 5.94 -9.05 -15.86
N LEU A 146 4.77 -9.67 -15.79
CA LEU A 146 4.65 -11.14 -15.77
C LEU A 146 5.18 -11.76 -17.06
N SER A 147 4.85 -11.21 -18.23
CA SER A 147 5.39 -11.70 -19.51
C SER A 147 6.91 -11.68 -19.57
N ALA A 148 7.54 -10.72 -18.87
CA ALA A 148 8.98 -10.64 -18.84
C ALA A 148 9.65 -11.65 -17.88
N VAL A 149 8.99 -12.00 -16.76
CA VAL A 149 9.59 -12.84 -15.72
C VAL A 149 9.19 -14.33 -15.80
N MET A 150 8.03 -14.65 -16.37
CA MET A 150 7.52 -16.03 -16.45
C MET A 150 8.45 -17.01 -17.13
N PRO A 151 9.17 -16.67 -18.24
CA PRO A 151 10.14 -17.61 -18.84
C PRO A 151 11.23 -18.07 -17.87
N VAL A 152 11.68 -17.19 -16.98
CA VAL A 152 12.67 -17.55 -15.93
C VAL A 152 12.02 -18.46 -14.88
N CYS A 153 10.77 -18.18 -14.52
CA CYS A 153 10.03 -19.04 -13.60
C CYS A 153 9.87 -20.47 -14.13
N GLU A 154 9.55 -20.60 -15.41
CA GLU A 154 9.44 -21.90 -16.10
C GLU A 154 10.77 -22.63 -16.13
N GLU A 155 11.86 -21.95 -16.51
CA GLU A 155 13.20 -22.53 -16.58
C GLU A 155 13.68 -23.08 -15.22
N TYR A 156 13.39 -22.37 -14.13
CA TYR A 156 13.86 -22.75 -12.79
C TYR A 156 12.79 -23.44 -11.92
N GLY A 157 11.61 -23.71 -12.45
CA GLY A 157 10.53 -24.41 -11.74
C GLY A 157 10.00 -23.65 -10.53
N VAL A 158 9.85 -22.33 -10.65
CA VAL A 158 9.31 -21.43 -9.61
C VAL A 158 7.87 -21.04 -9.97
N ASN A 159 6.94 -21.26 -9.05
CA ASN A 159 5.57 -20.75 -9.18
C ASN A 159 5.49 -19.35 -8.58
N MET A 160 4.78 -18.45 -9.26
CA MET A 160 4.47 -17.15 -8.70
C MET A 160 3.02 -17.09 -8.25
N CYS A 161 2.77 -16.60 -7.04
CA CYS A 161 1.44 -16.30 -6.53
C CYS A 161 1.34 -14.83 -6.15
N VAL A 162 0.24 -14.20 -6.53
CA VAL A 162 -0.01 -12.80 -6.19
C VAL A 162 -0.73 -12.71 -4.85
N HIS A 163 -0.25 -11.82 -3.97
CA HIS A 163 -0.96 -11.45 -2.76
C HIS A 163 -2.16 -10.57 -3.13
N PRO A 164 -3.38 -10.84 -2.62
CA PRO A 164 -4.52 -9.96 -2.83
C PRO A 164 -4.26 -8.56 -2.30
N ASP A 165 -4.90 -7.57 -2.92
CA ASP A 165 -4.85 -6.19 -2.45
C ASP A 165 -5.46 -6.07 -1.03
N ASP A 166 -4.81 -5.35 -0.15
CA ASP A 166 -5.25 -5.10 1.23
C ASP A 166 -5.12 -3.59 1.55
N PRO A 167 -6.24 -2.88 1.67
CA PRO A 167 -7.63 -3.32 1.52
C PRO A 167 -8.01 -3.62 0.04
N PRO A 168 -9.04 -4.45 -0.19
CA PRO A 168 -9.43 -4.90 -1.53
C PRO A 168 -10.31 -3.89 -2.28
N PHE A 169 -10.04 -2.61 -2.15
CA PHE A 169 -10.71 -1.50 -2.82
C PHE A 169 -9.73 -0.36 -3.08
N GLN A 170 -10.12 0.57 -3.93
CA GLN A 170 -9.29 1.74 -4.26
C GLN A 170 -9.01 2.58 -3.01
N VAL A 171 -7.78 3.03 -2.87
CA VAL A 171 -7.31 3.84 -1.75
C VAL A 171 -6.45 4.98 -2.25
N LEU A 172 -6.63 6.18 -1.70
CA LEU A 172 -5.84 7.37 -2.01
C LEU A 172 -5.73 7.67 -3.51
N GLY A 173 -6.80 7.40 -4.27
CA GLY A 173 -6.82 7.56 -5.72
C GLY A 173 -6.02 6.49 -6.50
N LEU A 174 -5.41 5.53 -5.82
CA LEU A 174 -4.64 4.45 -6.45
C LEU A 174 -5.54 3.29 -6.86
N PRO A 175 -5.37 2.74 -8.08
CA PRO A 175 -6.13 1.58 -8.51
C PRO A 175 -5.68 0.30 -7.78
N ARG A 176 -6.64 -0.60 -7.53
CA ARG A 176 -6.44 -1.98 -7.04
C ARG A 176 -6.96 -2.95 -8.09
N ILE A 177 -6.26 -4.04 -8.37
CA ILE A 177 -6.57 -4.98 -9.47
C ILE A 177 -6.65 -6.45 -9.05
N VAL A 178 -6.18 -6.78 -7.87
CA VAL A 178 -6.23 -8.13 -7.28
C VAL A 178 -7.16 -8.10 -6.07
N THR A 179 -8.46 -7.86 -6.33
CA THR A 179 -9.51 -7.68 -5.30
C THR A 179 -10.45 -8.87 -5.25
#